data_0d9d85969c3e7362b1399d61b0c20edb
#
_entry.id   0d9d85969c3e7362b1399d61b0c20edb
#
_cell.length_a   1.000
_cell.length_b   1.000
_cell.length_c   1.000
_cell.angle_alpha   90.00
_cell.angle_beta   90.00
_cell.angle_gamma   90.00
#
_symmetry.space_group_name_H-M   'P 1'
#
loop_
_entity.id
_entity.type
_entity.pdbx_description
1 polymer ?
#
loop_
_entity_poly.entity_id
_entity_poly.type
_entity_poly.pdbx_seq_one_letter_code
_entity_poly.pdbx_strand_id
1 'polypeptide(L)'
;MRMLGELVSGGTRIAATSNTPPHALGEGRFAAADFLREIHALAANFDTLRIDGTDFRKRTTDGEALTLSESQLETMVSTFRGRGETATLDGFDALLVHLATVHPSVYPRLLAGVDLIALAGVHIITNQTDALRLVAFIDRVYDAQIPLATSGVSISTVFGGDMINGGYRKKYLRCMSRLIALTFMAAERATV
;
A
#
# COMPACT_ATOMS: atom_id res chain seq x y z
N MET A 1 -27.12 2.99 -10.36
CA MET A 1 -27.35 2.13 -11.56
C MET A 1 -28.28 2.79 -12.55
N ARG A 2 -29.43 3.28 -12.15
CA ARG A 2 -30.44 3.91 -13.04
C ARG A 2 -29.87 5.04 -13.90
N MET A 3 -29.08 5.94 -13.33
CA MET A 3 -28.45 7.08 -14.00
C MET A 3 -27.56 6.68 -15.19
N LEU A 4 -26.71 5.66 -15.04
CA LEU A 4 -25.83 5.20 -16.14
C LEU A 4 -26.66 4.61 -17.30
N GLY A 5 -27.72 3.84 -17.00
CA GLY A 5 -28.63 3.32 -18.02
C GLY A 5 -29.36 4.43 -18.79
N GLU A 6 -29.80 5.48 -18.11
CA GLU A 6 -30.45 6.64 -18.72
C GLU A 6 -29.47 7.43 -19.61
N LEU A 7 -28.20 7.60 -19.19
CA LEU A 7 -27.17 8.26 -20.00
C LEU A 7 -26.86 7.48 -21.28
N VAL A 8 -26.71 6.15 -21.18
CA VAL A 8 -26.45 5.28 -22.34
C VAL A 8 -27.65 5.31 -23.29
N SER A 9 -28.88 5.21 -22.77
CA SER A 9 -30.10 5.31 -23.57
C SER A 9 -30.27 6.67 -24.26
N GLY A 10 -29.71 7.74 -23.63
CA GLY A 10 -29.64 9.08 -24.20
C GLY A 10 -28.54 9.29 -25.24
N GLY A 11 -27.81 8.21 -25.61
CA GLY A 11 -26.72 8.28 -26.59
C GLY A 11 -25.37 8.69 -26.05
N THR A 12 -25.21 8.82 -24.73
CA THR A 12 -23.92 9.14 -24.10
C THR A 12 -22.96 7.95 -24.21
N ARG A 13 -21.76 8.18 -24.73
CA ARG A 13 -20.69 7.19 -24.74
C ARG A 13 -19.93 7.25 -23.42
N ILE A 14 -19.74 6.09 -22.79
CA ILE A 14 -19.06 5.99 -21.49
C ILE A 14 -17.81 5.12 -21.67
N ALA A 15 -16.67 5.61 -21.17
CA ALA A 15 -15.46 4.82 -21.01
C ALA A 15 -15.11 4.73 -19.52
N ALA A 16 -14.76 3.52 -19.08
CA ALA A 16 -14.35 3.27 -17.70
C ALA A 16 -13.10 2.39 -17.66
N THR A 17 -12.22 2.62 -16.70
CA THR A 17 -11.07 1.75 -16.44
C THR A 17 -11.27 1.00 -15.14
N SER A 18 -10.92 -0.27 -15.11
CA SER A 18 -11.01 -1.12 -13.92
C SER A 18 -9.91 -2.18 -13.97
N ASN A 19 -9.38 -2.52 -12.80
CA ASN A 19 -8.50 -3.68 -12.63
C ASN A 19 -9.30 -4.99 -12.38
N THR A 20 -10.62 -4.91 -12.45
CA THR A 20 -11.52 -6.06 -12.29
C THR A 20 -12.46 -6.08 -13.49
N PRO A 21 -12.60 -7.23 -14.19
CA PRO A 21 -13.54 -7.34 -15.29
C PRO A 21 -14.97 -6.96 -14.85
N PRO A 22 -15.80 -6.36 -15.71
CA PRO A 22 -17.14 -5.90 -15.33
C PRO A 22 -18.02 -6.99 -14.70
N HIS A 23 -17.94 -8.24 -15.19
CA HIS A 23 -18.70 -9.37 -14.66
C HIS A 23 -18.22 -9.87 -13.29
N ALA A 24 -16.98 -9.57 -12.90
CA ALA A 24 -16.39 -9.94 -11.62
C ALA A 24 -16.44 -8.80 -10.58
N LEU A 25 -17.14 -7.70 -10.88
CA LEU A 25 -17.34 -6.60 -9.94
C LEU A 25 -18.11 -7.09 -8.71
N GLY A 26 -17.54 -6.81 -7.53
CA GLY A 26 -18.15 -7.23 -6.26
C GLY A 26 -17.80 -8.65 -5.81
N GLU A 27 -17.10 -9.45 -6.60
CA GLU A 27 -16.68 -10.80 -6.23
C GLU A 27 -15.87 -10.78 -4.92
N GLY A 28 -16.23 -11.64 -3.97
CA GLY A 28 -15.62 -11.70 -2.63
C GLY A 28 -16.05 -10.59 -1.67
N ARG A 29 -17.04 -9.76 -2.00
CA ARG A 29 -17.63 -8.78 -1.08
C ARG A 29 -18.91 -9.30 -0.45
N PHE A 30 -19.16 -8.89 0.80
CA PHE A 30 -20.42 -9.13 1.50
C PHE A 30 -21.57 -8.52 0.68
N ALA A 31 -22.67 -9.27 0.49
CA ALA A 31 -23.83 -8.87 -0.29
C ALA A 31 -23.63 -8.71 -1.82
N ALA A 32 -22.51 -9.17 -2.41
CA ALA A 32 -22.36 -9.15 -3.87
C ALA A 32 -23.45 -9.95 -4.59
N ALA A 33 -23.93 -11.04 -3.98
CA ALA A 33 -24.99 -11.88 -4.52
C ALA A 33 -26.31 -11.12 -4.74
N ASP A 34 -26.61 -10.15 -3.87
CA ASP A 34 -27.87 -9.37 -3.94
C ASP A 34 -27.87 -8.39 -5.12
N PHE A 35 -26.68 -8.04 -5.64
CA PHE A 35 -26.50 -7.08 -6.73
C PHE A 35 -26.00 -7.70 -8.04
N LEU A 36 -25.93 -9.04 -8.13
CA LEU A 36 -25.41 -9.72 -9.33
C LEU A 36 -26.18 -9.35 -10.59
N ARG A 37 -27.52 -9.23 -10.51
CA ARG A 37 -28.35 -8.83 -11.65
C ARG A 37 -27.99 -7.45 -12.17
N GLU A 38 -27.81 -6.49 -11.26
CA GLU A 38 -27.45 -5.12 -11.59
C GLU A 38 -26.03 -5.03 -12.12
N ILE A 39 -25.11 -5.83 -11.59
CA ILE A 39 -23.72 -5.92 -12.05
C ILE A 39 -23.70 -6.47 -13.50
N HIS A 40 -24.44 -7.55 -13.77
CA HIS A 40 -24.52 -8.14 -15.10
C HIS A 40 -25.20 -7.18 -16.10
N ALA A 41 -26.29 -6.52 -15.69
CA ALA A 41 -26.96 -5.53 -16.53
C ALA A 41 -26.06 -4.33 -16.84
N LEU A 42 -25.23 -3.90 -15.89
CA LEU A 42 -24.22 -2.86 -16.12
C LEU A 42 -23.14 -3.36 -17.09
N ALA A 43 -22.60 -4.55 -16.84
CA ALA A 43 -21.54 -5.14 -17.65
C ALA A 43 -21.95 -5.31 -19.13
N ALA A 44 -23.22 -5.62 -19.37
CA ALA A 44 -23.77 -5.77 -20.73
C ALA A 44 -23.74 -4.47 -21.55
N ASN A 45 -23.60 -3.30 -20.93
CA ASN A 45 -23.49 -2.03 -21.65
C ASN A 45 -22.05 -1.66 -22.04
N PHE A 46 -21.05 -2.50 -21.72
CA PHE A 46 -19.64 -2.23 -21.99
C PHE A 46 -19.02 -3.32 -22.85
N ASP A 47 -18.36 -2.91 -23.91
CA ASP A 47 -17.37 -3.74 -24.58
C ASP A 47 -16.07 -3.74 -23.78
N THR A 48 -15.63 -4.91 -23.36
CA THR A 48 -14.43 -5.03 -22.54
C THR A 48 -13.19 -5.09 -23.41
N LEU A 49 -12.39 -4.03 -23.36
CA LEU A 49 -11.04 -4.03 -23.91
C LEU A 49 -10.05 -4.44 -22.81
N ARG A 50 -9.45 -5.61 -22.94
CA ARG A 50 -8.42 -6.07 -22.02
C ARG A 50 -7.07 -5.61 -22.53
N ILE A 51 -6.33 -4.89 -21.69
CA ILE A 51 -4.94 -4.51 -21.93
C ILE A 51 -4.08 -5.50 -21.13
N ASP A 52 -3.49 -6.48 -21.83
CA ASP A 52 -2.55 -7.39 -21.24
C ASP A 52 -1.18 -6.71 -21.17
N GLY A 53 -0.60 -6.65 -20.00
CA GLY A 53 0.71 -6.09 -19.75
C GLY A 53 1.41 -6.83 -18.62
N THR A 54 2.73 -6.76 -18.62
CA THR A 54 3.51 -7.24 -17.49
C THR A 54 3.14 -6.39 -16.27
N ASP A 55 2.72 -7.03 -15.18
CA ASP A 55 2.53 -6.32 -13.93
C ASP A 55 3.89 -5.80 -13.47
N PHE A 56 4.14 -4.50 -13.73
CA PHE A 56 5.37 -3.83 -13.36
C PHE A 56 5.64 -3.86 -11.85
N ARG A 57 4.61 -4.18 -11.04
CA ARG A 57 4.74 -4.40 -9.61
C ARG A 57 5.46 -5.71 -9.27
N LYS A 58 5.49 -6.68 -10.20
CA LYS A 58 6.19 -7.96 -10.01
C LYS A 58 7.70 -7.87 -10.18
N ARG A 59 8.25 -6.76 -10.68
CA ARG A 59 9.69 -6.64 -10.95
C ARG A 59 10.57 -6.62 -9.69
N THR A 60 9.99 -6.38 -8.50
CA THR A 60 10.73 -6.25 -7.23
C THR A 60 10.14 -7.09 -6.09
N THR A 61 9.15 -7.94 -6.32
CA THR A 61 8.35 -8.58 -5.26
C THR A 61 8.67 -10.05 -4.99
N ASP A 62 9.63 -10.66 -5.68
CA ASP A 62 10.06 -12.04 -5.39
C ASP A 62 11.14 -12.10 -4.29
N GLY A 63 11.18 -11.13 -3.37
CA GLY A 63 12.14 -11.06 -2.28
C GLY A 63 11.49 -10.63 -0.96
N GLU A 64 12.26 -10.77 0.12
CA GLU A 64 11.93 -10.16 1.40
C GLU A 64 12.40 -8.71 1.44
N ALA A 65 11.74 -7.90 2.29
CA ALA A 65 12.18 -6.53 2.57
C ALA A 65 13.58 -6.57 3.20
N LEU A 66 14.43 -5.62 2.82
CA LEU A 66 15.74 -5.47 3.43
C LEU A 66 15.59 -5.07 4.89
N THR A 67 16.22 -5.84 5.77
CA THR A 67 16.23 -5.62 7.21
C THR A 67 17.66 -5.32 7.66
N LEU A 68 17.83 -4.24 8.38
CA LEU A 68 19.11 -3.78 8.89
C LEU A 68 19.28 -4.16 10.36
N SER A 69 20.53 -4.23 10.83
CA SER A 69 20.79 -4.16 12.27
C SER A 69 20.54 -2.72 12.77
N GLU A 70 20.38 -2.54 14.06
CA GLU A 70 20.20 -1.21 14.64
C GLU A 70 21.37 -0.27 14.30
N SER A 71 22.61 -0.76 14.37
CA SER A 71 23.80 0.03 14.02
C SER A 71 23.85 0.42 12.53
N GLN A 72 23.39 -0.47 11.63
CA GLN A 72 23.27 -0.16 10.21
C GLN A 72 22.18 0.86 9.94
N LEU A 73 21.05 0.77 10.67
CA LEU A 73 19.95 1.73 10.58
C LEU A 73 20.40 3.12 10.98
N GLU A 74 21.11 3.26 12.13
CA GLU A 74 21.69 4.52 12.61
C GLU A 74 22.72 5.09 11.63
N THR A 75 23.56 4.22 11.06
CA THR A 75 24.55 4.61 10.04
C THR A 75 23.86 5.17 8.79
N MET A 76 22.81 4.52 8.33
CA MET A 76 22.03 4.98 7.17
C MET A 76 21.40 6.35 7.43
N VAL A 77 20.77 6.55 8.58
CA VAL A 77 20.21 7.85 9.01
C VAL A 77 21.29 8.92 9.04
N SER A 78 22.44 8.60 9.62
CA SER A 78 23.57 9.54 9.70
C SER A 78 24.11 9.91 8.32
N THR A 79 24.13 8.97 7.38
CA THR A 79 24.56 9.19 5.99
C THR A 79 23.62 10.19 5.28
N PHE A 80 22.31 10.00 5.37
CA PHE A 80 21.34 10.93 4.78
C PHE A 80 21.46 12.32 5.42
N ARG A 81 21.51 12.40 6.74
CA ARG A 81 21.68 13.67 7.47
C ARG A 81 22.98 14.39 7.11
N GLY A 82 24.07 13.64 6.91
CA GLY A 82 25.36 14.17 6.48
C GLY A 82 25.33 14.82 5.08
N ARG A 83 24.36 14.44 4.25
CA ARG A 83 24.09 15.05 2.94
C ARG A 83 23.12 16.25 3.00
N GLY A 84 22.66 16.62 4.20
CA GLY A 84 21.65 17.66 4.40
C GLY A 84 20.22 17.22 4.14
N GLU A 85 19.98 15.91 4.00
CA GLU A 85 18.65 15.33 3.84
C GLU A 85 17.96 15.14 5.19
N THR A 86 16.62 15.19 5.20
CA THR A 86 15.81 14.98 6.41
C THR A 86 15.51 13.50 6.59
N ALA A 87 16.23 12.85 7.50
CA ALA A 87 15.99 11.46 7.86
C ALA A 87 15.37 11.36 9.26
N THR A 88 14.25 10.65 9.39
CA THR A 88 13.66 10.31 10.70
C THR A 88 14.29 9.03 11.25
N LEU A 89 14.16 8.83 12.55
CA LEU A 89 14.47 7.59 13.23
C LEU A 89 13.47 7.41 14.36
N ASP A 90 12.49 6.57 14.14
CA ASP A 90 11.37 6.37 15.05
C ASP A 90 11.27 4.90 15.48
N GLY A 91 10.82 4.66 16.71
CA GLY A 91 10.45 3.32 17.14
C GLY A 91 9.16 2.88 16.47
N PHE A 92 9.08 1.62 16.05
CA PHE A 92 7.91 1.09 15.36
C PHE A 92 6.63 1.21 16.20
N ASP A 93 6.69 0.93 17.52
CA ASP A 93 5.56 1.11 18.43
C ASP A 93 5.11 2.58 18.52
N ALA A 94 6.09 3.48 18.60
CA ALA A 94 5.79 4.92 18.66
C ALA A 94 5.05 5.39 17.41
N LEU A 95 5.45 4.89 16.24
CA LEU A 95 4.74 5.15 14.99
C LEU A 95 3.29 4.61 15.05
N LEU A 96 3.09 3.35 15.45
CA LEU A 96 1.75 2.75 15.52
C LEU A 96 0.83 3.53 16.48
N VAL A 97 1.35 3.91 17.66
CA VAL A 97 0.62 4.75 18.62
C VAL A 97 0.27 6.11 18.00
N HIS A 98 1.22 6.75 17.33
CA HIS A 98 0.98 8.05 16.69
C HIS A 98 -0.08 7.94 15.58
N LEU A 99 0.00 6.94 14.72
CA LEU A 99 -1.00 6.70 13.66
C LEU A 99 -2.40 6.45 14.22
N ALA A 100 -2.52 5.98 15.47
CA ALA A 100 -3.81 5.81 16.13
C ALA A 100 -4.44 7.13 16.59
N THR A 101 -3.64 8.17 16.80
CA THR A 101 -4.10 9.47 17.28
C THR A 101 -4.51 10.44 16.18
N VAL A 102 -4.12 10.18 14.93
CA VAL A 102 -4.38 11.08 13.80
C VAL A 102 -5.22 10.41 12.71
N HIS A 103 -6.06 11.18 12.03
CA HIS A 103 -6.87 10.65 10.93
C HIS A 103 -5.97 10.39 9.70
N PRO A 104 -6.17 9.31 8.92
CA PRO A 104 -5.33 8.96 7.75
C PRO A 104 -5.23 10.05 6.68
N SER A 105 -6.17 10.98 6.60
CA SER A 105 -6.10 12.13 5.68
C SER A 105 -4.96 13.10 6.02
N VAL A 106 -4.41 13.02 7.23
CA VAL A 106 -3.32 13.90 7.72
C VAL A 106 -1.95 13.28 7.42
N TYR A 107 -1.85 11.98 7.14
CA TYR A 107 -0.59 11.29 6.91
C TYR A 107 0.33 11.97 5.87
N PRO A 108 -0.16 12.54 4.74
CA PRO A 108 0.71 13.27 3.83
C PRO A 108 1.45 14.45 4.47
N ARG A 109 0.88 15.04 5.54
CA ARG A 109 1.51 16.17 6.27
C ARG A 109 2.66 15.68 7.15
N LEU A 110 2.61 14.44 7.65
CA LEU A 110 3.70 13.83 8.41
C LEU A 110 4.92 13.54 7.52
N LEU A 111 4.70 13.42 6.22
CA LEU A 111 5.73 13.07 5.24
C LEU A 111 6.37 14.29 4.58
N ALA A 112 5.86 15.49 4.85
CA ALA A 112 6.32 16.70 4.20
C ALA A 112 7.78 17.02 4.55
N GLY A 113 8.65 17.07 3.54
CA GLY A 113 10.07 17.37 3.71
C GLY A 113 10.90 16.23 4.30
N VAL A 114 10.37 14.99 4.33
CA VAL A 114 11.11 13.80 4.77
C VAL A 114 11.73 13.11 3.55
N ASP A 115 13.02 12.81 3.61
CA ASP A 115 13.78 12.16 2.56
C ASP A 115 14.06 10.68 2.86
N LEU A 116 14.05 10.27 4.13
CA LEU A 116 14.17 8.89 4.59
C LEU A 116 13.34 8.68 5.86
N ILE A 117 12.58 7.59 5.90
CA ILE A 117 11.96 7.10 7.13
C ILE A 117 12.76 5.89 7.63
N ALA A 118 13.24 5.95 8.87
CA ALA A 118 13.87 4.82 9.54
C ALA A 118 13.01 4.37 10.72
N LEU A 119 12.67 3.05 10.75
CA LEU A 119 11.87 2.44 11.80
C LEU A 119 12.68 1.38 12.54
N ALA A 120 12.91 1.61 13.82
CA ALA A 120 13.59 0.67 14.69
C ALA A 120 12.62 -0.28 15.41
N GLY A 121 13.04 -1.54 15.58
CA GLY A 121 12.31 -2.50 16.39
C GLY A 121 10.99 -2.99 15.76
N VAL A 122 10.94 -3.19 14.44
CA VAL A 122 9.78 -3.75 13.76
C VAL A 122 9.45 -5.12 14.34
N HIS A 123 8.18 -5.36 14.65
CA HIS A 123 7.65 -6.61 15.15
C HIS A 123 6.31 -6.97 14.50
N ILE A 124 5.83 -8.18 14.72
CA ILE A 124 4.56 -8.67 14.17
C ILE A 124 3.37 -7.91 14.79
N ILE A 125 2.52 -7.34 13.94
CA ILE A 125 1.26 -6.70 14.35
C ILE A 125 0.17 -7.77 14.41
N THR A 126 -0.50 -7.87 15.55
CA THR A 126 -1.64 -8.78 15.77
C THR A 126 -2.98 -8.04 15.74
N ASN A 127 -2.98 -6.73 15.93
CA ASN A 127 -4.19 -5.90 15.90
C ASN A 127 -4.51 -5.48 14.46
N GLN A 128 -5.69 -5.86 13.96
CA GLN A 128 -6.11 -5.55 12.59
C GLN A 128 -6.27 -4.05 12.34
N THR A 129 -6.70 -3.28 13.34
CA THR A 129 -6.89 -1.83 13.19
C THR A 129 -5.56 -1.13 12.99
N ASP A 130 -4.54 -1.50 13.75
CA ASP A 130 -3.19 -0.94 13.63
C ASP A 130 -2.54 -1.36 12.31
N ALA A 131 -2.75 -2.61 11.90
CA ALA A 131 -2.31 -3.10 10.59
C ALA A 131 -2.93 -2.30 9.44
N LEU A 132 -4.22 -1.97 9.48
CA LEU A 132 -4.88 -1.17 8.45
C LEU A 132 -4.44 0.30 8.46
N ARG A 133 -4.10 0.86 9.63
CA ARG A 133 -3.49 2.20 9.75
C ARG A 133 -2.09 2.21 9.12
N LEU A 134 -1.28 1.18 9.43
CA LEU A 134 0.04 1.03 8.80
C LEU A 134 -0.10 0.92 7.27
N VAL A 135 -1.03 0.10 6.75
CA VAL A 135 -1.31 0.02 5.30
C VAL A 135 -1.61 1.39 4.72
N ALA A 136 -2.49 2.18 5.36
CA ALA A 136 -2.84 3.51 4.88
C ALA A 136 -1.64 4.48 4.91
N PHE A 137 -0.78 4.38 5.91
CA PHE A 137 0.45 5.16 6.02
C PHE A 137 1.45 4.79 4.92
N ILE A 138 1.74 3.49 4.75
CA ILE A 138 2.66 3.00 3.72
C ILE A 138 2.17 3.33 2.30
N ASP A 139 0.86 3.33 2.08
CA ASP A 139 0.29 3.80 0.81
C ASP A 139 0.74 5.26 0.53
N ARG A 140 0.79 6.14 1.54
CA ARG A 140 1.24 7.53 1.40
C ARG A 140 2.75 7.66 1.26
N VAL A 141 3.53 6.89 2.03
CA VAL A 141 4.99 6.83 1.91
C VAL A 141 5.39 6.42 0.49
N TYR A 142 4.72 5.40 -0.05
CA TYR A 142 4.97 4.91 -1.40
C TYR A 142 4.57 5.94 -2.47
N ASP A 143 3.41 6.57 -2.33
CA ASP A 143 2.96 7.63 -3.25
C ASP A 143 3.91 8.83 -3.25
N ALA A 144 4.53 9.15 -2.09
CA ALA A 144 5.52 10.21 -1.93
C ALA A 144 6.95 9.79 -2.36
N GLN A 145 7.17 8.51 -2.70
CA GLN A 145 8.47 7.94 -3.08
C GLN A 145 9.55 8.17 -2.01
N ILE A 146 9.19 8.08 -0.73
CA ILE A 146 10.11 8.22 0.39
C ILE A 146 10.68 6.84 0.73
N PRO A 147 12.00 6.62 0.67
CA PRO A 147 12.65 5.37 1.05
C PRO A 147 12.41 5.03 2.52
N LEU A 148 12.37 3.73 2.80
CA LEU A 148 12.13 3.18 4.13
C LEU A 148 13.29 2.27 4.54
N ALA A 149 13.86 2.49 5.72
CA ALA A 149 14.85 1.61 6.33
C ALA A 149 14.28 1.03 7.63
N THR A 150 14.53 -0.25 7.90
CA THR A 150 13.94 -0.91 9.08
C THR A 150 14.90 -1.85 9.78
N SER A 151 14.79 -1.95 11.12
CA SER A 151 15.42 -3.00 11.91
C SER A 151 14.39 -3.83 12.68
N GLY A 152 14.77 -5.00 13.14
CA GLY A 152 13.89 -5.94 13.85
C GLY A 152 13.45 -7.09 12.95
N VAL A 153 12.16 -7.43 12.96
CA VAL A 153 11.59 -8.43 12.05
C VAL A 153 11.45 -7.84 10.65
N SER A 154 11.58 -8.69 9.62
CA SER A 154 11.35 -8.22 8.24
C SER A 154 9.98 -7.55 8.11
N ILE A 155 9.97 -6.29 7.68
CA ILE A 155 8.73 -5.51 7.61
C ILE A 155 7.74 -6.07 6.57
N SER A 156 8.21 -6.87 5.62
CA SER A 156 7.32 -7.57 4.68
C SER A 156 6.52 -8.72 5.33
N THR A 157 6.90 -9.16 6.53
CA THR A 157 6.20 -10.21 7.29
C THR A 157 5.43 -9.65 8.50
N VAL A 158 5.28 -8.34 8.59
CA VAL A 158 4.72 -7.63 9.76
C VAL A 158 3.27 -7.98 10.08
N PHE A 159 2.49 -8.47 9.12
CA PHE A 159 1.07 -8.78 9.30
C PHE A 159 0.87 -10.18 9.86
N GLY A 160 0.60 -10.28 11.17
CA GLY A 160 0.43 -11.54 11.88
C GLY A 160 -0.99 -12.10 11.87
N GLY A 161 -1.15 -13.27 12.50
CA GLY A 161 -2.43 -13.96 12.59
C GLY A 161 -2.97 -14.36 11.21
N ASP A 162 -4.30 -14.26 11.04
CA ASP A 162 -4.99 -14.63 9.80
C ASP A 162 -5.21 -13.44 8.83
N MET A 163 -4.48 -12.34 9.02
CA MET A 163 -4.69 -11.11 8.24
C MET A 163 -4.49 -11.32 6.74
N ILE A 164 -3.51 -12.14 6.36
CA ILE A 164 -3.18 -12.40 4.95
C ILE A 164 -4.22 -13.30 4.27
N ASN A 165 -5.03 -14.03 5.03
CA ASN A 165 -6.10 -14.90 4.51
C ASN A 165 -7.48 -14.26 4.63
N GLY A 166 -7.61 -13.16 5.38
CA GLY A 166 -8.87 -12.48 5.66
C GLY A 166 -9.38 -11.56 4.55
N GLY A 167 -10.48 -10.87 4.82
CA GLY A 167 -11.17 -9.99 3.87
C GLY A 167 -10.35 -8.81 3.34
N TYR A 168 -9.27 -8.44 4.03
CA TYR A 168 -8.35 -7.37 3.59
C TYR A 168 -7.07 -7.90 2.92
N ARG A 169 -7.00 -9.19 2.59
CA ARG A 169 -5.85 -9.86 1.98
C ARG A 169 -5.20 -9.03 0.86
N LYS A 170 -5.99 -8.52 -0.09
CA LYS A 170 -5.47 -7.73 -1.23
C LYS A 170 -4.77 -6.45 -0.79
N LYS A 171 -5.22 -5.81 0.30
CA LYS A 171 -4.59 -4.62 0.86
C LYS A 171 -3.23 -4.94 1.49
N TYR A 172 -3.17 -6.02 2.28
CA TYR A 172 -1.92 -6.44 2.92
C TYR A 172 -0.88 -6.87 1.90
N LEU A 173 -1.23 -7.69 0.91
CA LEU A 173 -0.31 -8.11 -0.15
C LEU A 173 0.24 -6.92 -0.94
N ARG A 174 -0.61 -5.92 -1.25
CA ARG A 174 -0.15 -4.69 -1.89
C ARG A 174 0.81 -3.91 -1.00
N CYS A 175 0.50 -3.81 0.30
CA CYS A 175 1.37 -3.13 1.27
C CYS A 175 2.73 -3.82 1.37
N MET A 176 2.77 -5.17 1.46
CA MET A 176 4.01 -5.94 1.49
C MET A 176 4.89 -5.65 0.26
N SER A 177 4.30 -5.65 -0.94
CA SER A 177 5.01 -5.30 -2.16
C SER A 177 5.62 -3.89 -2.12
N ARG A 178 4.89 -2.92 -1.57
CA ARG A 178 5.36 -1.55 -1.40
C ARG A 178 6.48 -1.45 -0.36
N LEU A 179 6.35 -2.15 0.76
CA LEU A 179 7.37 -2.22 1.80
C LEU A 179 8.70 -2.76 1.24
N ILE A 180 8.64 -3.85 0.47
CA ILE A 180 9.83 -4.40 -0.20
C ILE A 180 10.46 -3.33 -1.10
N ALA A 181 9.69 -2.72 -1.98
CA ALA A 181 10.19 -1.70 -2.90
C ALA A 181 10.84 -0.51 -2.18
N LEU A 182 10.22 -0.02 -1.10
CA LEU A 182 10.71 1.12 -0.32
C LEU A 182 12.04 0.80 0.40
N THR A 183 12.21 -0.44 0.89
CA THR A 183 13.47 -0.83 1.54
C THR A 183 14.62 -0.97 0.54
N PHE A 184 14.37 -1.46 -0.67
CA PHE A 184 15.37 -1.46 -1.73
C PHE A 184 15.74 -0.05 -2.18
N MET A 185 14.75 0.85 -2.29
CA MET A 185 15.00 2.27 -2.60
C MET A 185 15.92 2.92 -1.57
N ALA A 186 15.77 2.59 -0.27
CA ALA A 186 16.66 3.11 0.76
C ALA A 186 18.10 2.64 0.58
N ALA A 187 18.30 1.36 0.26
CA ALA A 187 19.62 0.80 0.03
C ALA A 187 20.29 1.40 -1.22
N GLU A 188 19.56 1.57 -2.31
CA GLU A 188 20.06 2.21 -3.53
C GLU A 188 20.50 3.66 -3.27
N ARG A 189 19.67 4.45 -2.57
CA ARG A 189 20.01 5.85 -2.23
C ARG A 189 21.16 5.97 -1.23
N ALA A 190 21.38 4.98 -0.38
CA ALA A 190 22.50 5.01 0.56
C ALA A 190 23.86 4.81 -0.12
N THR A 191 23.90 4.19 -1.32
CA THR A 191 25.13 3.92 -2.07
C THR A 191 25.55 5.05 -3.02
N VAL A 192 24.70 6.01 -3.24
CA VAL A 192 24.96 7.23 -4.04
C VAL A 192 25.47 8.34 -3.16
#